data_c14f661342a938b6051f3f101e29e505
#
_entry.id   c14f661342a938b6051f3f101e29e505
#
_cell.length_a   1.000
_cell.length_b   1.000
_cell.length_c   1.000
_cell.angle_alpha   90.00
_cell.angle_beta   90.00
_cell.angle_gamma   90.00
#
_symmetry.space_group_name_H-M   'P 1'
#
loop_
_entity.id
_entity.type
_entity.pdbx_description
1 polymer ?
#
loop_
_entity_poly.entity_id
_entity_poly.type
_entity_poly.pdbx_seq_one_letter_code
_entity_poly.pdbx_strand_id
1 'polypeptide(L)'
;MLEAVTLISTTDQVAADVEEVREHLTDMGLEPPQITVTATYSDGRTETLEIGGEVPETTYRYLRWSGDPGVYMGDIGIGEVFSMTRNRLIAVEQPEISTALVDTVQLENAAGTVSVRFTVDSAGYASAALTAPENYPMDAEKAQSLQSALSNFRLGTLEGTLTGE
;
A
#
# COMPACT_ATOMS: atom_id res chain seq x y z
N MET A 1 3.49 5.96 -9.78
CA MET A 1 3.41 4.82 -10.72
C MET A 1 4.04 5.13 -12.08
N LEU A 2 3.72 6.27 -12.73
CA LEU A 2 4.39 6.67 -14.00
C LEU A 2 5.92 6.90 -13.85
N GLU A 3 6.39 7.39 -12.70
CA GLU A 3 7.84 7.53 -12.44
C GLU A 3 8.57 6.18 -12.36
N ALA A 4 7.92 5.13 -11.88
CA ALA A 4 8.55 3.82 -11.78
C ALA A 4 8.81 3.19 -13.16
N VAL A 5 7.95 3.44 -14.14
CA VAL A 5 8.14 2.94 -15.51
C VAL A 5 9.27 3.68 -16.23
N THR A 6 9.49 4.95 -15.91
CA THR A 6 10.60 5.74 -16.48
C THR A 6 11.95 5.51 -15.80
N LEU A 7 11.99 4.88 -14.63
CA LEU A 7 13.20 4.62 -13.85
C LEU A 7 13.65 3.15 -13.86
N ILE A 8 13.06 2.31 -14.75
CA ILE A 8 13.56 0.96 -14.92
C ILE A 8 14.95 1.05 -15.53
N SER A 9 15.97 0.93 -14.70
CA SER A 9 17.33 0.75 -15.15
C SER A 9 17.64 -0.74 -15.17
N THR A 10 18.06 -1.22 -16.31
CA THR A 10 18.67 -2.54 -16.41
C THR A 10 20.10 -2.45 -15.89
N THR A 11 20.50 -3.42 -15.08
CA THR A 11 21.82 -3.43 -14.47
C THR A 11 22.81 -4.10 -15.42
N ASP A 12 22.41 -5.23 -16.01
CA ASP A 12 23.24 -6.02 -16.93
C ASP A 12 22.37 -6.70 -17.99
N GLN A 13 22.96 -6.95 -19.14
CA GLN A 13 22.38 -7.74 -20.21
C GLN A 13 22.78 -9.21 -20.03
N VAL A 14 21.81 -10.10 -19.96
CA VAL A 14 22.00 -11.55 -19.86
C VAL A 14 22.25 -12.17 -21.22
N ALA A 15 21.48 -11.75 -22.22
CA ALA A 15 21.60 -12.19 -23.59
C ALA A 15 21.26 -11.02 -24.52
N ALA A 16 21.94 -10.92 -25.66
CA ALA A 16 21.66 -9.90 -26.65
C ALA A 16 20.41 -10.22 -27.48
N ASP A 17 20.09 -11.49 -27.60
CA ASP A 17 18.88 -11.99 -28.24
C ASP A 17 18.25 -13.10 -27.38
N VAL A 18 16.94 -13.07 -27.24
CA VAL A 18 16.17 -14.06 -26.50
C VAL A 18 16.38 -15.49 -27.04
N GLU A 19 16.69 -15.63 -28.32
CA GLU A 19 16.97 -16.93 -28.94
C GLU A 19 18.24 -17.60 -28.37
N GLU A 20 19.20 -16.83 -27.85
CA GLU A 20 20.41 -17.36 -27.21
C GLU A 20 20.12 -18.10 -25.90
N VAL A 21 19.03 -17.75 -25.22
CA VAL A 21 18.61 -18.29 -23.93
C VAL A 21 17.24 -18.96 -23.97
N ARG A 22 16.75 -19.27 -25.15
CA ARG A 22 15.38 -19.78 -25.38
C ARG A 22 15.04 -21.01 -24.52
N GLU A 23 15.97 -21.94 -24.39
CA GLU A 23 15.78 -23.16 -23.59
C GLU A 23 15.70 -22.89 -22.08
N HIS A 24 16.14 -21.71 -21.64
CA HIS A 24 16.17 -21.29 -20.24
C HIS A 24 15.06 -20.32 -19.85
N LEU A 25 14.24 -19.84 -20.79
CA LEU A 25 13.19 -18.87 -20.51
C LEU A 25 12.20 -19.31 -19.43
N THR A 26 11.88 -20.61 -19.42
CA THR A 26 11.01 -21.18 -18.38
C THR A 26 11.67 -21.14 -17.00
N ASP A 27 12.96 -21.50 -16.91
CA ASP A 27 13.72 -21.45 -15.65
C ASP A 27 13.91 -20.00 -15.18
N MET A 28 14.05 -19.06 -16.11
CA MET A 28 14.09 -17.62 -15.83
C MET A 28 12.72 -17.05 -15.43
N GLY A 29 11.63 -17.84 -15.52
CA GLY A 29 10.26 -17.37 -15.26
C GLY A 29 9.78 -16.33 -16.26
N LEU A 30 10.33 -16.32 -17.47
CA LEU A 30 9.95 -15.46 -18.60
C LEU A 30 9.03 -16.17 -19.60
N GLU A 31 8.83 -17.47 -19.46
CA GLU A 31 7.92 -18.24 -20.30
C GLU A 31 7.16 -19.31 -19.48
N PRO A 32 5.93 -19.00 -18.99
CA PRO A 32 5.26 -17.70 -19.05
C PRO A 32 5.90 -16.68 -18.08
N PRO A 33 5.83 -15.37 -18.36
CA PRO A 33 6.34 -14.35 -17.48
C PRO A 33 5.54 -14.32 -16.17
N GLN A 34 6.23 -14.07 -15.04
CA GLN A 34 5.58 -13.99 -13.73
C GLN A 34 4.70 -12.73 -13.61
N ILE A 35 5.15 -11.62 -14.18
CA ILE A 35 4.41 -10.36 -14.23
C ILE A 35 4.54 -9.79 -15.63
N THR A 36 3.44 -9.31 -16.17
CA THR A 36 3.42 -8.57 -17.43
C THR A 36 2.88 -7.17 -17.18
N VAL A 37 3.66 -6.17 -17.53
CA VAL A 37 3.28 -4.76 -17.43
C VAL A 37 3.13 -4.18 -18.81
N THR A 38 1.94 -3.73 -19.16
CA THR A 38 1.68 -3.08 -20.44
C THR A 38 1.41 -1.60 -20.22
N ALA A 39 2.21 -0.75 -20.84
CA ALA A 39 2.02 0.69 -20.90
C ALA A 39 1.42 1.09 -22.23
N THR A 40 0.28 1.80 -22.20
CA THR A 40 -0.34 2.37 -23.40
C THR A 40 -0.18 3.88 -23.35
N TYR A 41 0.45 4.43 -24.36
CA TYR A 41 0.69 5.86 -24.51
C TYR A 41 -0.52 6.56 -25.13
N SER A 42 -0.60 7.88 -24.95
CA SER A 42 -1.70 8.69 -25.50
C SER A 42 -1.73 8.72 -27.04
N ASP A 43 -0.63 8.40 -27.70
CA ASP A 43 -0.53 8.25 -29.15
C ASP A 43 -0.93 6.85 -29.66
N GLY A 44 -1.35 5.96 -28.78
CA GLY A 44 -1.79 4.61 -29.07
C GLY A 44 -0.66 3.57 -29.11
N ARG A 45 0.60 3.94 -28.95
CA ARG A 45 1.69 2.96 -28.81
C ARG A 45 1.52 2.17 -27.54
N THR A 46 1.95 0.92 -27.58
CA THR A 46 2.01 0.05 -26.41
C THR A 46 3.42 -0.50 -26.25
N GLU A 47 3.86 -0.55 -25.01
CA GLU A 47 5.11 -1.19 -24.62
C GLU A 47 4.82 -2.20 -23.54
N THR A 48 5.50 -3.34 -23.57
CA THR A 48 5.31 -4.41 -22.59
C THR A 48 6.65 -4.76 -21.96
N LEU A 49 6.66 -4.73 -20.61
CA LEU A 49 7.74 -5.25 -19.80
C LEU A 49 7.29 -6.60 -19.22
N GLU A 50 8.06 -7.62 -19.44
CA GLU A 50 7.90 -8.94 -18.85
C GLU A 50 8.93 -9.12 -17.74
N ILE A 51 8.47 -9.51 -16.55
CA ILE A 51 9.29 -9.69 -15.36
C ILE A 51 9.25 -11.16 -15.00
N GLY A 52 10.41 -11.74 -14.97
CA GLY A 52 10.64 -13.14 -14.62
C GLY A 52 10.94 -13.38 -13.16
N GLY A 53 11.55 -14.53 -12.90
CA GLY A 53 12.02 -14.95 -11.57
C GLY A 53 13.22 -14.16 -11.08
N GLU A 54 13.57 -14.45 -9.83
CA GLU A 54 14.78 -13.91 -9.20
C GLU A 54 16.03 -14.58 -9.80
N VAL A 55 17.08 -13.79 -10.01
CA VAL A 55 18.37 -14.29 -10.44
C VAL A 55 19.07 -14.90 -9.23
N PRO A 56 19.48 -16.18 -9.26
CA PRO A 56 20.09 -16.87 -8.12
C PRO A 56 21.26 -16.08 -7.53
N GLU A 57 21.35 -16.03 -6.21
CA GLU A 57 22.41 -15.40 -5.43
C GLU A 57 22.58 -13.89 -5.66
N THR A 58 21.55 -13.22 -6.18
CA THR A 58 21.56 -11.78 -6.46
C THR A 58 20.30 -11.10 -5.92
N THR A 59 20.27 -9.76 -6.04
CA THR A 59 19.09 -8.93 -5.78
C THR A 59 18.44 -8.45 -7.07
N TYR A 60 18.46 -9.27 -8.11
CA TYR A 60 17.95 -8.94 -9.43
C TYR A 60 16.85 -9.90 -9.88
N ARG A 61 16.07 -9.47 -10.89
CA ARG A 61 15.10 -10.26 -11.63
C ARG A 61 15.39 -10.22 -13.12
N TYR A 62 15.02 -11.30 -13.80
CA TYR A 62 15.07 -11.34 -15.26
C TYR A 62 13.99 -10.44 -15.84
N LEU A 63 14.36 -9.69 -16.87
CA LEU A 63 13.49 -8.73 -17.54
C LEU A 63 13.55 -8.90 -19.05
N ARG A 64 12.43 -8.68 -19.71
CA ARG A 64 12.35 -8.60 -21.17
C ARG A 64 11.44 -7.44 -21.58
N TRP A 65 11.81 -6.72 -22.63
CA TRP A 65 11.09 -5.55 -23.11
C TRP A 65 10.61 -5.76 -24.54
N SER A 66 9.36 -5.41 -24.90
CA SER A 66 8.75 -5.68 -26.21
C SER A 66 9.43 -4.98 -27.39
N GLY A 67 10.21 -3.96 -27.16
CA GLY A 67 10.94 -3.21 -28.18
C GLY A 67 12.39 -3.66 -28.39
N ASP A 68 12.84 -4.67 -27.65
CA ASP A 68 14.24 -5.11 -27.66
C ASP A 68 14.30 -6.64 -27.59
N PRO A 69 15.16 -7.29 -28.41
CA PRO A 69 15.27 -8.75 -28.41
C PRO A 69 16.03 -9.31 -27.21
N GLY A 70 16.70 -8.46 -26.42
CA GLY A 70 17.56 -8.88 -25.33
C GLY A 70 16.82 -9.35 -24.08
N VAL A 71 17.54 -10.07 -23.23
CA VAL A 71 17.17 -10.43 -21.88
C VAL A 71 18.09 -9.69 -20.91
N TYR A 72 17.52 -9.10 -19.89
CA TYR A 72 18.19 -8.19 -18.95
C TYR A 72 17.99 -8.62 -17.50
N MET A 73 18.79 -8.04 -16.61
CA MET A 73 18.55 -8.07 -15.18
C MET A 73 18.19 -6.67 -14.68
N GLY A 74 17.24 -6.60 -13.77
CA GLY A 74 16.85 -5.38 -13.08
C GLY A 74 16.64 -5.63 -11.60
N ASP A 75 16.60 -4.55 -10.81
CA ASP A 75 16.42 -4.61 -9.36
C ASP A 75 15.19 -5.42 -8.94
N ILE A 76 15.32 -6.22 -7.88
CA ILE A 76 14.25 -7.09 -7.37
C ILE A 76 13.00 -6.30 -6.97
N GLY A 77 13.15 -5.05 -6.53
CA GLY A 77 12.05 -4.16 -6.16
C GLY A 77 11.06 -3.88 -7.30
N ILE A 78 11.46 -4.07 -8.57
CA ILE A 78 10.55 -4.00 -9.73
C ILE A 78 9.38 -4.98 -9.55
N GLY A 79 9.66 -6.20 -9.11
CA GLY A 79 8.63 -7.20 -8.87
C GLY A 79 7.63 -6.76 -7.80
N GLU A 80 8.10 -6.15 -6.72
CA GLU A 80 7.25 -5.65 -5.63
C GLU A 80 6.33 -4.52 -6.09
N VAL A 81 6.87 -3.57 -6.87
CA VAL A 81 6.10 -2.42 -7.39
C VAL A 81 4.96 -2.89 -8.29
N PHE A 82 5.20 -3.86 -9.17
CA PHE A 82 4.21 -4.31 -10.15
C PHE A 82 3.37 -5.50 -9.69
N SER A 83 3.66 -6.10 -8.53
CA SER A 83 2.82 -7.14 -7.92
C SER A 83 1.65 -6.58 -7.10
N MET A 84 1.41 -5.28 -7.14
CA MET A 84 0.36 -4.63 -6.37
C MET A 84 -1.03 -5.14 -6.76
N THR A 85 -1.80 -5.54 -5.77
CA THR A 85 -3.21 -5.89 -5.97
C THR A 85 -4.07 -4.64 -6.19
N ARG A 86 -5.23 -4.81 -6.84
CA ARG A 86 -6.23 -3.75 -7.01
C ARG A 86 -6.51 -3.00 -5.71
N ASN A 87 -6.67 -3.71 -4.59
CA ASN A 87 -7.00 -3.12 -3.30
C ASN A 87 -5.91 -2.19 -2.76
N ARG A 88 -4.64 -2.44 -3.10
CA ARG A 88 -3.51 -1.55 -2.74
C ARG A 88 -3.42 -0.29 -3.61
N LEU A 89 -4.03 -0.33 -4.79
CA LEU A 89 -4.05 0.79 -5.73
C LEU A 89 -5.26 1.72 -5.54
N ILE A 90 -6.29 1.28 -4.81
CA ILE A 90 -7.46 2.11 -4.52
C ILE A 90 -7.08 3.12 -3.44
N ALA A 91 -7.33 4.39 -3.73
CA ALA A 91 -7.26 5.43 -2.71
C ALA A 91 -8.41 5.25 -1.72
N VAL A 92 -8.08 5.02 -0.47
CA VAL A 92 -9.06 4.94 0.61
C VAL A 92 -9.29 6.34 1.15
N GLU A 93 -10.54 6.81 1.08
CA GLU A 93 -10.92 8.09 1.66
C GLU A 93 -10.71 8.05 3.18
N GLN A 94 -9.94 8.98 3.70
CA GLN A 94 -9.60 9.03 5.10
C GLN A 94 -10.67 9.80 5.88
N PRO A 95 -11.13 9.28 7.02
CA PRO A 95 -12.04 10.04 7.88
C PRO A 95 -11.30 11.24 8.48
N GLU A 96 -11.92 12.41 8.40
CA GLU A 96 -11.44 13.61 9.07
C GLU A 96 -12.15 13.75 10.42
N ILE A 97 -11.47 13.31 11.48
CA ILE A 97 -11.98 13.45 12.86
C ILE A 97 -11.38 14.70 13.48
N SER A 98 -12.19 15.75 13.56
CA SER A 98 -11.81 16.96 14.31
C SER A 98 -12.07 16.72 15.80
N THR A 99 -11.03 16.40 16.56
CA THR A 99 -11.15 16.13 17.99
C THR A 99 -11.65 17.32 18.81
N ALA A 100 -11.50 18.54 18.27
CA ALA A 100 -12.08 19.74 18.90
C ALA A 100 -13.63 19.77 18.87
N LEU A 101 -14.25 18.97 18.02
CA LEU A 101 -15.70 18.86 17.86
C LEU A 101 -16.27 17.57 18.47
N VAL A 102 -15.41 16.70 19.01
CA VAL A 102 -15.85 15.46 19.63
C VAL A 102 -16.29 15.73 21.07
N ASP A 103 -17.57 15.56 21.33
CA ASP A 103 -18.14 15.66 22.68
C ASP A 103 -18.10 14.31 23.43
N THR A 104 -18.45 13.24 22.75
CA THR A 104 -18.54 11.91 23.34
C THR A 104 -17.93 10.84 22.46
N VAL A 105 -17.20 9.93 23.06
CA VAL A 105 -16.69 8.71 22.43
C VAL A 105 -17.26 7.51 23.17
N GLN A 106 -17.88 6.61 22.43
CA GLN A 106 -18.36 5.33 22.94
C GLN A 106 -17.48 4.20 22.40
N LEU A 107 -16.96 3.41 23.33
CA LEU A 107 -16.16 2.22 23.04
C LEU A 107 -16.99 0.99 23.42
N GLU A 108 -17.21 0.12 22.46
CA GLU A 108 -17.93 -1.13 22.68
C GLU A 108 -17.06 -2.31 22.27
N ASN A 109 -16.89 -3.26 23.15
CA ASN A 109 -16.12 -4.47 22.92
C ASN A 109 -16.67 -5.63 23.76
N ALA A 110 -16.02 -6.79 23.71
CA ALA A 110 -16.45 -7.98 24.44
C ALA A 110 -16.47 -7.81 25.97
N ALA A 111 -15.77 -6.82 26.54
CA ALA A 111 -15.78 -6.52 27.97
C ALA A 111 -16.91 -5.56 28.38
N GLY A 112 -17.63 -4.98 27.41
CA GLY A 112 -18.74 -4.08 27.64
C GLY A 112 -18.61 -2.74 26.91
N THR A 113 -19.46 -1.81 27.30
CA THR A 113 -19.51 -0.46 26.74
C THR A 113 -18.93 0.56 27.74
N VAL A 114 -18.04 1.40 27.23
CA VAL A 114 -17.46 2.52 27.97
C VAL A 114 -17.76 3.80 27.21
N SER A 115 -18.30 4.82 27.90
CA SER A 115 -18.52 6.14 27.29
C SER A 115 -17.62 7.17 27.95
N VAL A 116 -16.99 7.99 27.12
CA VAL A 116 -16.10 9.08 27.55
C VAL A 116 -16.66 10.39 27.02
N ARG A 117 -16.87 11.36 27.88
CA ARG A 117 -17.25 12.72 27.49
C ARG A 117 -16.07 13.64 27.63
N PHE A 118 -15.83 14.42 26.59
CA PHE A 118 -14.85 15.51 26.60
C PHE A 118 -15.55 16.84 26.89
N THR A 119 -14.94 17.65 27.73
CA THR A 119 -15.42 19.01 28.02
C THR A 119 -14.23 19.96 27.88
N VAL A 120 -14.50 21.11 27.31
CA VAL A 120 -13.53 22.21 27.23
C VAL A 120 -14.00 23.29 28.16
N ASP A 121 -13.16 23.68 29.09
CA ASP A 121 -13.48 24.76 30.04
C ASP A 121 -13.38 26.14 29.38
N SER A 122 -13.78 27.19 30.09
CA SER A 122 -13.74 28.57 29.57
C SER A 122 -12.31 29.09 29.32
N ALA A 123 -11.28 28.40 29.81
CA ALA A 123 -9.87 28.70 29.55
C ALA A 123 -9.29 27.87 28.42
N GLY A 124 -10.09 26.99 27.78
CA GLY A 124 -9.67 26.17 26.67
C GLY A 124 -8.98 24.84 27.06
N TYR A 125 -8.98 24.49 28.33
CA TYR A 125 -8.42 23.22 28.79
C TYR A 125 -9.45 22.09 28.56
N ALA A 126 -9.02 21.06 27.86
CA ALA A 126 -9.83 19.88 27.66
C ALA A 126 -9.72 18.97 28.90
N SER A 127 -10.86 18.53 29.42
CA SER A 127 -10.97 17.48 30.40
C SER A 127 -11.83 16.36 29.87
N ALA A 128 -11.66 15.15 30.40
CA ALA A 128 -12.48 14.00 30.03
C ALA A 128 -12.97 13.27 31.27
N ALA A 129 -14.15 12.70 31.17
CA ALA A 129 -14.74 11.86 32.20
C ALA A 129 -15.38 10.62 31.57
N LEU A 130 -15.26 9.50 32.25
CA LEU A 130 -16.11 8.33 32.01
C LEU A 130 -17.54 8.67 32.41
N THR A 131 -18.50 8.36 31.54
CA THR A 131 -19.93 8.57 31.80
C THR A 131 -20.71 7.26 31.86
N ALA A 132 -20.10 6.17 31.42
CA ALA A 132 -20.61 4.81 31.57
C ALA A 132 -19.44 3.81 31.65
N PRO A 133 -19.58 2.69 32.42
CA PRO A 133 -20.75 2.30 33.22
C PRO A 133 -20.98 3.16 34.47
N GLU A 134 -19.95 3.88 34.91
CA GLU A 134 -20.00 4.76 36.08
C GLU A 134 -19.30 6.08 35.77
N ASN A 135 -19.67 7.14 36.52
CA ASN A 135 -19.03 8.44 36.37
C ASN A 135 -17.71 8.53 37.15
N TYR A 136 -16.60 8.67 36.43
CA TYR A 136 -15.28 8.94 36.99
C TYR A 136 -14.53 9.98 36.19
N PRO A 137 -13.78 10.88 36.87
CA PRO A 137 -12.84 11.74 36.15
C PRO A 137 -11.79 10.86 35.46
N MET A 138 -11.50 11.15 34.22
CA MET A 138 -10.48 10.44 33.47
C MET A 138 -9.10 11.04 33.75
N ASP A 139 -8.10 10.19 33.78
CA ASP A 139 -6.71 10.62 33.84
C ASP A 139 -6.36 11.46 32.59
N ALA A 140 -5.67 12.59 32.80
CA ALA A 140 -5.39 13.54 31.71
C ALA A 140 -4.52 12.97 30.63
N GLU A 141 -3.52 12.14 30.95
CA GLU A 141 -2.63 11.53 29.95
C GLU A 141 -3.40 10.51 29.10
N LYS A 142 -4.31 9.77 29.72
CA LYS A 142 -5.16 8.80 29.00
C LYS A 142 -6.20 9.50 28.12
N ALA A 143 -6.74 10.62 28.59
CA ALA A 143 -7.64 11.46 27.80
C ALA A 143 -6.92 12.00 26.55
N GLN A 144 -5.71 12.50 26.71
CA GLN A 144 -4.89 12.99 25.60
C GLN A 144 -4.50 11.85 24.64
N SER A 145 -4.18 10.68 25.17
CA SER A 145 -3.88 9.50 24.36
C SER A 145 -5.07 9.08 23.50
N LEU A 146 -6.28 9.09 24.06
CA LEU A 146 -7.51 8.80 23.32
C LEU A 146 -7.77 9.84 22.23
N GLN A 147 -7.61 11.14 22.52
CA GLN A 147 -7.74 12.19 21.51
C GLN A 147 -6.71 12.05 20.39
N SER A 148 -5.46 11.73 20.75
CA SER A 148 -4.39 11.51 19.78
C SER A 148 -4.68 10.30 18.88
N ALA A 149 -5.21 9.22 19.45
CA ALA A 149 -5.61 8.05 18.70
C ALA A 149 -6.73 8.35 17.68
N LEU A 150 -7.71 9.16 18.08
CA LEU A 150 -8.79 9.61 17.18
C LEU A 150 -8.27 10.50 16.04
N SER A 151 -7.39 11.46 16.36
CA SER A 151 -6.80 12.38 15.36
C SER A 151 -5.90 11.65 14.36
N ASN A 152 -5.21 10.63 14.83
CA ASN A 152 -4.25 9.86 14.03
C ASN A 152 -4.88 8.60 13.41
N PHE A 153 -6.17 8.42 13.60
CA PHE A 153 -6.86 7.29 12.99
C PHE A 153 -6.75 7.36 11.45
N ARG A 154 -6.31 6.27 10.87
CA ARG A 154 -6.17 6.14 9.41
C ARG A 154 -6.71 4.78 8.98
N LEU A 155 -7.47 4.80 7.92
CA LEU A 155 -7.85 3.58 7.23
C LEU A 155 -6.65 3.06 6.44
N GLY A 156 -6.36 1.79 6.60
CA GLY A 156 -5.29 1.09 5.87
C GLY A 156 -5.72 0.66 4.47
N THR A 157 -5.15 -0.43 4.02
CA THR A 157 -5.50 -1.05 2.74
C THR A 157 -6.90 -1.64 2.81
N LEU A 158 -7.66 -1.52 1.72
CA LEU A 158 -8.96 -2.16 1.59
C LEU A 158 -8.78 -3.69 1.62
N GLU A 159 -9.39 -4.35 2.60
CA GLU A 159 -9.48 -5.80 2.67
C GLU A 159 -10.85 -6.28 2.17
N GLY A 160 -10.84 -7.35 1.37
CA GLY A 160 -12.05 -7.94 0.81
C GLY A 160 -12.34 -7.55 -0.64
N THR A 161 -13.34 -8.17 -1.21
CA THR A 161 -13.79 -7.93 -2.57
C THR A 161 -14.81 -6.81 -2.56
N LEU A 162 -14.56 -5.70 -3.27
CA LEU A 162 -15.63 -4.80 -3.65
C LEU A 162 -16.54 -5.60 -4.60
N THR A 163 -17.66 -6.10 -4.09
CA THR A 163 -18.75 -6.53 -4.95
C THR A 163 -19.33 -5.25 -5.53
N GLY A 164 -18.84 -4.89 -6.71
CA GLY A 164 -19.47 -3.81 -7.47
C GLY A 164 -20.81 -4.29 -7.96
N GLU A 165 -21.86 -3.63 -7.56
CA GLU A 165 -23.10 -3.57 -8.35
C GLU A 165 -22.87 -2.70 -9.58
#